data_85b2dd3df413d24100513b9782256bf0
#
_entry.id   85b2dd3df413d24100513b9782256bf0
#
_cell.length_a   1.000
_cell.length_b   1.000
_cell.length_c   1.000
_cell.angle_alpha   90.00
_cell.angle_beta   90.00
_cell.angle_gamma   90.00
#
_symmetry.space_group_name_H-M   'P 1'
#
loop_
_entity.id
_entity.type
_entity.pdbx_description
1 polymer ?
#
loop_
_entity_poly.entity_id
_entity_poly.type
_entity_poly.pdbx_seq_one_letter_code
_entity_poly.pdbx_strand_id
1 'polypeptide(L)'
;MRKPLPIVLLLVLAAIAPLARAQGGPPFITDDPGTVANRHWEINLGWIGSHNPAHASYELPNIDVNYGWGDRIQLKYEVPLAAATDEYNTTRAGLGESLMGVKIRPYEHHRAGEPKSDENMDFALGTYPQISINNPTSSVRRGVVEPGPQYYLPLEFMAKWGPVDFNGEIGHWFGNRNVPSRWGRGLIVGHEFSERLELYAEIYDLQEINSIGNAPKQRELTLDVGGRKTLDRAGHLRLLFMGGRGLQAVSRQNSEPNWIAYVGVQIQLGPKEKETQSEK
;
A
#
# COMPACT_ATOMS: atom_id res chain seq x y z
N MET A 1 23.85 29.09 21.19
CA MET A 1 23.13 29.32 19.92
C MET A 1 23.42 28.15 18.98
N ARG A 2 22.46 27.24 18.78
CA ARG A 2 22.60 26.06 17.88
C ARG A 2 22.34 26.51 16.44
N LYS A 3 23.29 26.27 15.54
CA LYS A 3 23.28 26.71 14.15
C LYS A 3 22.14 25.96 13.37
N PRO A 4 21.29 26.65 12.59
CA PRO A 4 20.21 26.04 11.79
C PRO A 4 20.70 25.39 10.47
N LEU A 5 21.98 25.06 10.37
CA LEU A 5 22.66 24.59 9.15
C LEU A 5 22.06 23.27 8.56
N PRO A 6 21.63 22.25 9.35
CA PRO A 6 21.10 21.02 8.76
C PRO A 6 19.71 21.16 8.13
N ILE A 7 18.87 22.08 8.65
CA ILE A 7 17.51 22.28 8.12
C ILE A 7 17.55 23.03 6.78
N VAL A 8 18.44 24.02 6.66
CA VAL A 8 18.63 24.78 5.40
C VAL A 8 19.23 23.90 4.31
N LEU A 9 20.14 22.98 4.66
CA LEU A 9 20.73 22.03 3.71
C LEU A 9 19.70 21.01 3.21
N LEU A 10 18.78 20.58 4.08
CA LEU A 10 17.67 19.68 3.70
C LEU A 10 16.67 20.36 2.75
N LEU A 11 16.38 21.65 2.96
CA LEU A 11 15.50 22.46 2.12
C LEU A 11 16.13 22.81 0.77
N VAL A 12 17.44 22.96 0.68
CA VAL A 12 18.15 23.24 -0.58
C VAL A 12 18.28 21.97 -1.43
N LEU A 13 18.44 20.79 -0.83
CA LEU A 13 18.44 19.51 -1.55
C LEU A 13 17.07 19.15 -2.13
N ALA A 14 15.99 19.64 -1.54
CA ALA A 14 14.62 19.44 -2.04
C ALA A 14 14.28 20.27 -3.29
N ALA A 15 15.10 21.24 -3.68
CA ALA A 15 14.81 22.19 -4.75
C ALA A 15 15.37 21.81 -6.15
N ILE A 16 16.03 20.65 -6.31
CA ILE A 16 16.76 20.29 -7.55
C ILE A 16 16.35 18.90 -8.06
N ALA A 17 15.10 18.46 -7.88
CA ALA A 17 14.68 17.16 -8.37
C ALA A 17 13.80 17.28 -9.65
N PRO A 18 14.00 16.42 -10.66
CA PRO A 18 13.07 16.27 -11.77
C PRO A 18 11.72 15.72 -11.29
N LEU A 19 10.69 15.93 -12.08
CA LEU A 19 9.29 15.64 -11.78
C LEU A 19 9.04 14.18 -11.38
N ALA A 20 8.46 13.98 -10.21
CA ALA A 20 8.28 12.71 -9.54
C ALA A 20 6.94 12.03 -9.83
N ARG A 21 6.95 10.71 -9.89
CA ARG A 21 5.75 9.85 -9.81
C ARG A 21 5.62 9.38 -8.37
N ALA A 22 4.61 9.86 -7.64
CA ALA A 22 4.22 9.20 -6.41
C ALA A 22 3.10 8.21 -6.71
N GLN A 23 3.22 7.06 -6.13
CA GLN A 23 2.23 6.01 -6.23
C GLN A 23 2.12 5.34 -4.86
N GLY A 24 0.93 5.34 -4.25
CA GLY A 24 0.61 4.58 -3.04
C GLY A 24 0.51 3.07 -3.33
N GLY A 25 -0.02 2.29 -2.39
CA GLY A 25 -0.06 0.84 -2.47
C GLY A 25 1.32 0.20 -2.22
N PRO A 26 1.54 -1.09 -2.54
CA PRO A 26 2.78 -1.77 -2.18
C PRO A 26 4.05 -0.96 -2.48
N PRO A 27 4.96 -0.85 -1.49
CA PRO A 27 5.09 -1.64 -0.27
C PRO A 27 4.33 -1.12 0.96
N PHE A 28 3.56 -0.04 0.86
CA PHE A 28 2.85 0.61 1.97
C PHE A 28 1.42 0.09 2.12
N ILE A 29 0.80 0.38 3.28
CA ILE A 29 -0.57 -0.01 3.59
C ILE A 29 -1.55 0.96 2.95
N THR A 30 -1.28 2.27 3.05
CA THR A 30 -2.08 3.33 2.41
C THR A 30 -1.99 3.22 0.90
N ASP A 31 -3.12 3.25 0.23
CA ASP A 31 -3.19 3.28 -1.23
C ASP A 31 -3.36 4.72 -1.76
N ASP A 32 -3.32 4.90 -3.06
CA ASP A 32 -3.46 6.18 -3.75
C ASP A 32 -4.49 6.07 -4.90
N PRO A 33 -5.01 7.19 -5.43
CA PRO A 33 -5.94 7.18 -6.56
C PRO A 33 -5.32 6.83 -7.91
N GLY A 34 -4.01 6.57 -7.98
CA GLY A 34 -3.33 6.14 -9.21
C GLY A 34 -3.89 4.82 -9.74
N THR A 35 -3.98 4.67 -11.05
CA THR A 35 -4.46 3.46 -11.71
C THR A 35 -3.41 2.94 -12.70
N VAL A 36 -3.33 1.63 -12.84
CA VAL A 36 -2.52 1.01 -13.89
C VAL A 36 -3.00 1.49 -15.26
N ALA A 37 -2.06 1.80 -16.16
CA ALA A 37 -2.38 2.31 -17.50
C ALA A 37 -3.30 1.33 -18.26
N ASN A 38 -4.11 1.85 -19.17
CA ASN A 38 -5.08 1.06 -19.94
C ASN A 38 -4.43 -0.14 -20.63
N ARG A 39 -5.01 -1.34 -20.42
CA ARG A 39 -4.52 -2.64 -20.95
C ARG A 39 -3.13 -3.06 -20.45
N HIS A 40 -2.62 -2.43 -19.39
CA HIS A 40 -1.39 -2.86 -18.73
C HIS A 40 -1.71 -3.71 -17.52
N TRP A 41 -0.75 -4.52 -17.14
CA TRP A 41 -0.74 -5.31 -15.92
C TRP A 41 0.36 -4.81 -15.01
N GLU A 42 0.08 -4.76 -13.75
CA GLU A 42 1.07 -4.60 -12.68
C GLU A 42 0.97 -5.82 -11.77
N ILE A 43 2.08 -6.52 -11.60
CA ILE A 43 2.14 -7.73 -10.78
C ILE A 43 3.16 -7.48 -9.68
N ASN A 44 2.70 -7.55 -8.43
CA ASN A 44 3.55 -7.45 -7.26
C ASN A 44 3.73 -8.84 -6.66
N LEU A 45 4.99 -9.23 -6.45
CA LEU A 45 5.36 -10.47 -5.78
C LEU A 45 6.15 -10.10 -4.53
N GLY A 46 5.55 -10.26 -3.36
CA GLY A 46 6.11 -9.78 -2.11
C GLY A 46 6.25 -10.83 -1.02
N TRP A 47 7.09 -10.51 -0.07
CA TRP A 47 7.09 -11.02 1.28
C TRP A 47 6.62 -9.91 2.21
N ILE A 48 5.65 -10.23 3.07
CA ILE A 48 5.15 -9.36 4.12
C ILE A 48 5.37 -10.08 5.45
N GLY A 49 5.83 -9.36 6.45
CA GLY A 49 5.98 -9.90 7.79
C GLY A 49 5.62 -8.88 8.85
N SER A 50 4.96 -9.32 9.91
CA SER A 50 4.74 -8.54 11.11
C SER A 50 4.89 -9.40 12.36
N HIS A 51 5.24 -8.75 13.47
CA HIS A 51 5.45 -9.43 14.73
C HIS A 51 5.08 -8.54 15.92
N ASN A 52 4.39 -9.12 16.87
CA ASN A 52 4.22 -8.58 18.20
C ASN A 52 4.47 -9.70 19.26
N PRO A 53 4.48 -9.42 20.57
CA PRO A 53 4.78 -10.44 21.57
C PRO A 53 3.82 -11.64 21.65
N ALA A 54 2.61 -11.51 21.08
CA ALA A 54 1.60 -12.55 21.09
C ALA A 54 1.45 -13.26 19.75
N HIS A 55 1.88 -12.63 18.67
CA HIS A 55 1.58 -13.10 17.32
C HIS A 55 2.66 -12.69 16.30
N ALA A 56 2.92 -13.57 15.35
CA ALA A 56 3.66 -13.23 14.13
C ALA A 56 2.88 -13.69 12.91
N SER A 57 2.86 -12.86 11.88
CA SER A 57 2.24 -13.18 10.59
C SER A 57 3.23 -13.00 9.46
N TYR A 58 3.17 -13.89 8.48
CA TYR A 58 4.01 -13.85 7.29
C TYR A 58 3.18 -14.23 6.07
N GLU A 59 3.47 -13.57 4.97
CA GLU A 59 2.93 -13.87 3.65
C GLU A 59 4.10 -14.06 2.68
N LEU A 60 4.18 -15.22 2.02
CA LEU A 60 5.25 -15.52 1.06
C LEU A 60 4.86 -16.71 0.15
N PRO A 61 4.67 -16.46 -1.15
CA PRO A 61 4.53 -15.16 -1.77
C PRO A 61 3.19 -14.51 -1.43
N ASN A 62 3.19 -13.19 -1.30
CA ASN A 62 2.00 -12.39 -1.54
C ASN A 62 1.98 -12.06 -3.04
N ILE A 63 0.92 -12.45 -3.73
CA ILE A 63 0.73 -12.24 -5.16
C ILE A 63 -0.40 -11.25 -5.34
N ASP A 64 -0.08 -10.06 -5.86
CA ASP A 64 -1.02 -9.00 -6.14
C ASP A 64 -0.98 -8.65 -7.63
N VAL A 65 -2.11 -8.80 -8.32
CA VAL A 65 -2.26 -8.61 -9.75
C VAL A 65 -3.26 -7.50 -10.03
N ASN A 66 -2.81 -6.49 -10.74
CA ASN A 66 -3.58 -5.31 -11.08
C ASN A 66 -3.69 -5.18 -12.60
N TYR A 67 -4.86 -4.79 -13.10
CA TYR A 67 -5.14 -4.58 -14.52
C TYR A 67 -5.82 -3.25 -14.76
N GLY A 68 -5.25 -2.43 -15.65
CA GLY A 68 -5.82 -1.16 -16.06
C GLY A 68 -6.92 -1.32 -17.11
N TRP A 69 -8.11 -0.78 -16.83
CA TRP A 69 -9.25 -0.76 -17.74
C TRP A 69 -9.69 0.69 -18.00
N GLY A 70 -9.28 1.22 -19.14
CA GLY A 70 -9.36 2.65 -19.42
C GLY A 70 -8.35 3.44 -18.57
N ASP A 71 -8.56 4.74 -18.44
CA ASP A 71 -7.60 5.63 -17.78
C ASP A 71 -7.90 5.84 -16.29
N ARG A 72 -9.03 5.32 -15.80
CA ARG A 72 -9.57 5.64 -14.47
C ARG A 72 -10.04 4.45 -13.65
N ILE A 73 -9.87 3.24 -14.18
CA ILE A 73 -10.34 2.01 -13.53
C ILE A 73 -9.18 1.02 -13.47
N GLN A 74 -9.01 0.41 -12.32
CA GLN A 74 -8.07 -0.70 -12.10
C GLN A 74 -8.80 -1.84 -11.42
N LEU A 75 -8.60 -3.05 -11.92
CA LEU A 75 -9.06 -4.29 -11.29
C LEU A 75 -7.92 -4.90 -10.50
N LYS A 76 -8.19 -5.40 -9.29
CA LYS A 76 -7.22 -6.07 -8.41
C LYS A 76 -7.66 -7.47 -8.04
N TYR A 77 -6.69 -8.38 -8.00
CA TYR A 77 -6.78 -9.65 -7.31
C TYR A 77 -5.51 -9.93 -6.54
N GLU A 78 -5.64 -10.23 -5.26
CA GLU A 78 -4.51 -10.54 -4.39
C GLU A 78 -4.76 -11.85 -3.65
N VAL A 79 -3.71 -12.68 -3.51
CA VAL A 79 -3.75 -13.92 -2.75
C VAL A 79 -2.36 -14.26 -2.19
N PRO A 80 -2.21 -14.39 -0.86
CA PRO A 80 -0.97 -14.81 -0.24
C PRO A 80 -0.95 -16.31 0.09
N LEU A 81 0.24 -16.88 0.19
CA LEU A 81 0.48 -18.00 1.09
C LEU A 81 0.84 -17.43 2.46
N ALA A 82 0.00 -17.70 3.45
CA ALA A 82 0.09 -17.12 4.78
C ALA A 82 0.59 -18.12 5.82
N ALA A 83 1.37 -17.62 6.78
CA ALA A 83 1.75 -18.36 7.99
C ALA A 83 1.53 -17.47 9.21
N ALA A 84 0.93 -18.03 10.25
CA ALA A 84 0.69 -17.36 11.52
C ALA A 84 1.31 -18.16 12.67
N THR A 85 2.01 -17.47 13.57
CA THR A 85 2.59 -18.07 14.79
C THR A 85 1.89 -17.45 15.99
N ASP A 86 1.37 -18.29 16.88
CA ASP A 86 0.68 -17.87 18.10
C ASP A 86 1.65 -17.65 19.28
N GLU A 87 1.12 -17.20 20.42
CA GLU A 87 1.88 -16.94 21.65
C GLU A 87 2.61 -18.16 22.24
N TYR A 88 2.23 -19.37 21.82
CA TYR A 88 2.84 -20.66 22.20
C TYR A 88 3.91 -21.11 21.19
N ASN A 89 4.32 -20.25 20.24
CA ASN A 89 5.23 -20.55 19.13
C ASN A 89 4.74 -21.68 18.20
N THR A 90 3.41 -21.86 18.12
CA THR A 90 2.83 -22.80 17.17
C THR A 90 2.58 -22.11 15.84
N THR A 91 3.30 -22.53 14.82
CA THR A 91 3.15 -21.99 13.46
C THR A 91 2.16 -22.82 12.66
N ARG A 92 1.23 -22.14 11.99
CA ARG A 92 0.25 -22.72 11.07
C ARG A 92 0.34 -21.97 9.75
N ALA A 93 0.28 -22.70 8.65
CA ALA A 93 0.38 -22.11 7.32
C ALA A 93 -0.73 -22.61 6.41
N GLY A 94 -1.04 -21.84 5.38
CA GLY A 94 -2.05 -22.17 4.37
C GLY A 94 -2.24 -21.05 3.38
N LEU A 95 -3.18 -21.25 2.44
CA LEU A 95 -3.60 -20.19 1.55
C LEU A 95 -4.32 -19.11 2.36
N GLY A 96 -3.89 -17.87 2.20
CA GLY A 96 -4.47 -16.70 2.86
C GLY A 96 -5.83 -16.30 2.29
N GLU A 97 -6.31 -15.13 2.65
CA GLU A 97 -7.52 -14.56 2.08
C GLU A 97 -7.27 -14.10 0.64
N SER A 98 -8.28 -14.21 -0.22
CA SER A 98 -8.26 -13.52 -1.51
C SER A 98 -8.88 -12.15 -1.35
N LEU A 99 -8.18 -11.11 -1.80
CA LEU A 99 -8.69 -9.75 -1.88
C LEU A 99 -8.99 -9.42 -3.34
N MET A 100 -10.21 -8.96 -3.60
CA MET A 100 -10.63 -8.46 -4.90
C MET A 100 -11.06 -7.02 -4.77
N GLY A 101 -10.70 -6.18 -5.72
CA GLY A 101 -11.05 -4.77 -5.67
C GLY A 101 -11.18 -4.13 -7.04
N VAL A 102 -11.87 -3.00 -7.05
CA VAL A 102 -12.00 -2.13 -8.22
C VAL A 102 -11.65 -0.72 -7.80
N LYS A 103 -10.48 -0.23 -8.23
CA LYS A 103 -10.08 1.15 -8.00
C LYS A 103 -10.71 2.04 -9.06
N ILE A 104 -11.23 3.18 -8.65
CA ILE A 104 -11.87 4.17 -9.51
C ILE A 104 -11.34 5.54 -9.16
N ARG A 105 -10.84 6.27 -10.14
CA ARG A 105 -10.36 7.67 -10.04
C ARG A 105 -11.38 8.63 -10.66
N PRO A 106 -12.42 9.08 -9.92
CA PRO A 106 -13.47 9.93 -10.47
C PRO A 106 -12.99 11.35 -10.78
N TYR A 107 -11.97 11.83 -10.09
CA TYR A 107 -11.45 13.19 -10.28
C TYR A 107 -9.94 13.20 -10.37
N GLU A 108 -9.44 13.99 -11.32
CA GLU A 108 -8.02 14.28 -11.52
C GLU A 108 -7.83 15.71 -12.00
N HIS A 109 -6.80 16.38 -11.53
CA HIS A 109 -6.34 17.68 -11.98
C HIS A 109 -4.91 17.53 -12.49
N HIS A 110 -4.63 18.10 -13.66
CA HIS A 110 -3.32 18.07 -14.30
C HIS A 110 -2.75 19.47 -14.39
N ARG A 111 -1.45 19.56 -14.37
CA ARG A 111 -0.72 20.81 -14.47
C ARG A 111 -1.07 21.54 -15.77
N ALA A 112 -1.39 22.83 -15.65
CA ALA A 112 -1.82 23.62 -16.79
C ALA A 112 -0.72 23.72 -17.87
N GLY A 113 -1.09 23.46 -19.12
CA GLY A 113 -0.18 23.55 -20.27
C GLY A 113 0.63 22.28 -20.54
N GLU A 114 0.50 21.24 -19.74
CA GLU A 114 1.16 19.94 -19.94
C GLU A 114 0.20 18.88 -20.49
N PRO A 115 0.70 17.84 -21.18
CA PRO A 115 -0.12 16.71 -21.61
C PRO A 115 -0.76 16.01 -20.39
N LYS A 116 -1.97 15.51 -20.57
CA LYS A 116 -2.63 14.71 -19.53
C LYS A 116 -1.93 13.36 -19.41
N SER A 117 -1.22 13.17 -18.31
CA SER A 117 -0.58 11.92 -17.93
C SER A 117 -0.53 11.85 -16.40
N ASP A 118 -0.35 10.67 -15.84
CA ASP A 118 -0.22 10.53 -14.39
C ASP A 118 1.03 11.26 -13.83
N GLU A 119 2.03 11.51 -14.67
CA GLU A 119 3.22 12.30 -14.32
C GLU A 119 2.89 13.78 -14.06
N ASN A 120 1.95 14.31 -14.79
CA ASN A 120 1.54 15.72 -14.74
C ASN A 120 0.29 15.93 -13.87
N MET A 121 -0.19 14.90 -13.22
CA MET A 121 -1.30 14.94 -12.28
C MET A 121 -0.79 15.50 -10.95
N ASP A 122 -1.34 16.60 -10.51
CA ASP A 122 -0.96 17.28 -9.26
C ASP A 122 -1.99 17.14 -8.15
N PHE A 123 -3.22 16.68 -8.48
CA PHE A 123 -4.24 16.30 -7.51
C PHE A 123 -5.18 15.24 -8.09
N ALA A 124 -5.55 14.26 -7.28
CA ALA A 124 -6.56 13.28 -7.62
C ALA A 124 -7.35 12.82 -6.40
N LEU A 125 -8.57 12.34 -6.68
CA LEU A 125 -9.41 11.63 -5.73
C LEU A 125 -9.75 10.26 -6.28
N GLY A 126 -9.76 9.26 -5.40
CA GLY A 126 -10.05 7.87 -5.72
C GLY A 126 -10.89 7.18 -4.67
N THR A 127 -11.36 6.03 -5.03
CA THR A 127 -11.95 5.05 -4.13
C THR A 127 -11.58 3.65 -4.60
N TYR A 128 -11.41 2.73 -3.67
CA TYR A 128 -10.98 1.37 -3.95
C TYR A 128 -11.82 0.35 -3.17
N PRO A 129 -13.14 0.22 -3.49
CA PRO A 129 -13.96 -0.82 -2.88
C PRO A 129 -13.33 -2.20 -3.07
N GLN A 130 -13.25 -2.95 -1.97
CA GLN A 130 -12.61 -4.27 -1.93
C GLN A 130 -13.46 -5.26 -1.14
N ILE A 131 -13.32 -6.53 -1.47
CA ILE A 131 -13.87 -7.66 -0.72
C ILE A 131 -12.75 -8.66 -0.43
N SER A 132 -12.63 -9.02 0.85
CA SER A 132 -11.78 -10.14 1.31
C SER A 132 -12.64 -11.38 1.48
N ILE A 133 -12.21 -12.49 0.91
CA ILE A 133 -12.89 -13.78 1.00
C ILE A 133 -11.92 -14.89 1.41
N ASN A 134 -12.41 -15.82 2.22
CA ASN A 134 -11.60 -16.99 2.60
C ASN A 134 -11.53 -17.99 1.44
N ASN A 135 -10.32 -18.45 1.12
CA ASN A 135 -10.08 -19.49 0.14
C ASN A 135 -10.42 -20.88 0.72
N PRO A 136 -9.52 -21.61 1.35
CA PRO A 136 -9.83 -22.88 1.98
C PRO A 136 -10.38 -22.68 3.40
N THR A 137 -11.55 -23.23 3.70
CA THR A 137 -12.15 -23.15 5.05
C THR A 137 -11.26 -23.66 6.17
N SER A 138 -10.34 -24.57 5.86
CA SER A 138 -9.35 -25.07 6.82
C SER A 138 -8.37 -23.99 7.29
N SER A 139 -8.09 -22.95 6.51
CA SER A 139 -7.21 -21.85 6.94
C SER A 139 -7.83 -21.03 8.06
N VAL A 140 -9.13 -20.74 8.03
CA VAL A 140 -9.88 -20.14 9.15
C VAL A 140 -9.84 -21.04 10.37
N ARG A 141 -10.17 -22.33 10.23
CA ARG A 141 -10.18 -23.27 11.39
C ARG A 141 -8.83 -23.44 12.06
N ARG A 142 -7.75 -23.21 11.33
CA ARG A 142 -6.38 -23.26 11.86
C ARG A 142 -5.92 -21.92 12.44
N GLY A 143 -6.72 -20.85 12.32
CA GLY A 143 -6.34 -19.51 12.78
C GLY A 143 -5.23 -18.87 11.93
N VAL A 144 -5.12 -19.23 10.66
CA VAL A 144 -4.18 -18.60 9.72
C VAL A 144 -4.74 -17.28 9.20
N VAL A 145 -6.06 -17.22 8.99
CA VAL A 145 -6.79 -16.06 8.49
C VAL A 145 -8.06 -15.82 9.30
N GLU A 146 -8.52 -14.60 9.32
CA GLU A 146 -9.80 -14.20 9.92
C GLU A 146 -10.98 -14.77 9.11
N PRO A 147 -12.15 -15.04 9.74
CA PRO A 147 -13.33 -15.50 9.02
C PRO A 147 -13.97 -14.36 8.19
N GLY A 148 -14.01 -14.54 6.88
CA GLY A 148 -14.64 -13.60 5.94
C GLY A 148 -16.12 -13.93 5.63
N PRO A 149 -16.76 -13.18 4.71
CA PRO A 149 -16.16 -12.05 3.99
C PRO A 149 -16.05 -10.79 4.82
N GLN A 150 -15.13 -9.91 4.43
CA GLN A 150 -15.04 -8.54 4.90
C GLN A 150 -15.06 -7.60 3.69
N TYR A 151 -15.56 -6.38 3.86
CA TYR A 151 -15.65 -5.39 2.79
C TYR A 151 -14.89 -4.15 3.22
N TYR A 152 -14.17 -3.53 2.30
CA TYR A 152 -13.47 -2.27 2.52
C TYR A 152 -13.96 -1.19 1.56
N LEU A 153 -14.21 0.00 2.09
CA LEU A 153 -14.60 1.16 1.30
C LEU A 153 -13.75 2.35 1.70
N PRO A 154 -12.67 2.64 0.98
CA PRO A 154 -11.82 3.81 1.20
C PRO A 154 -12.23 5.01 0.35
N LEU A 155 -11.80 6.18 0.82
CA LEU A 155 -11.63 7.40 0.04
C LEU A 155 -10.14 7.71 0.03
N GLU A 156 -9.59 7.91 -1.15
CA GLU A 156 -8.17 8.16 -1.39
C GLU A 156 -7.96 9.54 -1.99
N PHE A 157 -6.85 10.19 -1.65
CA PHE A 157 -6.42 11.41 -2.31
C PHE A 157 -4.91 11.38 -2.57
N MET A 158 -4.51 12.10 -3.60
CA MET A 158 -3.13 12.40 -3.92
C MET A 158 -2.99 13.88 -4.18
N ALA A 159 -1.91 14.49 -3.68
CA ALA A 159 -1.53 15.86 -3.97
C ALA A 159 -0.02 15.98 -4.15
N LYS A 160 0.44 16.72 -5.16
CA LYS A 160 1.86 17.00 -5.41
C LYS A 160 2.17 18.46 -5.14
N TRP A 161 3.25 18.70 -4.42
CA TRP A 161 3.76 20.05 -4.17
C TRP A 161 5.26 20.09 -4.42
N GLY A 162 5.62 20.57 -5.60
CA GLY A 162 7.01 20.50 -6.07
C GLY A 162 7.49 19.05 -6.14
N PRO A 163 8.63 18.72 -5.51
CA PRO A 163 9.17 17.35 -5.51
C PRO A 163 8.58 16.45 -4.42
N VAL A 164 7.59 16.93 -3.67
CA VAL A 164 6.98 16.19 -2.55
C VAL A 164 5.61 15.73 -2.94
N ASP A 165 5.35 14.47 -2.69
CA ASP A 165 4.06 13.81 -2.90
C ASP A 165 3.39 13.50 -1.57
N PHE A 166 2.07 13.71 -1.53
CA PHE A 166 1.21 13.36 -0.41
C PHE A 166 0.14 12.40 -0.91
N ASN A 167 0.04 11.24 -0.30
CA ASN A 167 -1.06 10.31 -0.52
C ASN A 167 -1.76 10.08 0.80
N GLY A 168 -3.08 10.03 0.79
CA GLY A 168 -3.83 9.78 2.00
C GLY A 168 -5.06 8.95 1.73
N GLU A 169 -5.43 8.17 2.73
CA GLU A 169 -6.56 7.27 2.70
C GLU A 169 -7.34 7.34 4.01
N ILE A 170 -8.64 7.31 3.90
CA ILE A 170 -9.55 7.00 5.01
C ILE A 170 -10.56 5.97 4.54
N GLY A 171 -10.62 4.81 5.20
CA GLY A 171 -11.48 3.72 4.77
C GLY A 171 -12.13 2.99 5.93
N HIS A 172 -13.26 2.37 5.64
CA HIS A 172 -14.01 1.58 6.60
C HIS A 172 -14.03 0.11 6.19
N TRP A 173 -13.48 -0.75 7.05
CA TRP A 173 -13.66 -2.19 6.99
C TRP A 173 -14.97 -2.58 7.67
N PHE A 174 -15.89 -3.12 6.92
CA PHE A 174 -17.12 -3.71 7.43
C PHE A 174 -16.81 -5.14 7.86
N GLY A 175 -16.77 -5.34 9.17
CA GLY A 175 -16.58 -6.65 9.76
C GLY A 175 -17.82 -7.55 9.62
N ASN A 176 -17.77 -8.67 10.31
CA ASN A 176 -18.87 -9.63 10.36
C ASN A 176 -19.15 -10.06 11.81
N ARG A 177 -19.87 -11.16 12.02
CA ARG A 177 -20.19 -11.63 13.40
C ARG A 177 -18.95 -12.03 14.21
N ASN A 178 -17.84 -12.34 13.56
CA ASN A 178 -16.64 -12.88 14.16
C ASN A 178 -15.44 -11.92 14.05
N VAL A 179 -15.56 -10.85 13.29
CA VAL A 179 -14.49 -9.88 13.02
C VAL A 179 -15.04 -8.47 13.22
N PRO A 180 -14.39 -7.64 14.04
CA PRO A 180 -14.83 -6.27 14.28
C PRO A 180 -14.74 -5.41 13.03
N SER A 181 -15.60 -4.41 12.94
CA SER A 181 -15.44 -3.35 11.95
C SER A 181 -14.31 -2.40 12.38
N ARG A 182 -13.58 -1.85 11.39
CA ARG A 182 -12.37 -1.05 11.63
C ARG A 182 -12.38 0.22 10.77
N TRP A 183 -11.81 1.30 11.29
CA TRP A 183 -11.38 2.44 10.49
C TRP A 183 -9.89 2.33 10.19
N GLY A 184 -9.55 2.41 8.90
CA GLY A 184 -8.18 2.61 8.43
C GLY A 184 -7.97 4.08 8.06
N ARG A 185 -6.82 4.65 8.42
CA ARG A 185 -6.42 6.01 8.06
C ARG A 185 -4.93 6.03 7.81
N GLY A 186 -4.53 6.48 6.65
CA GLY A 186 -3.15 6.53 6.26
C GLY A 186 -2.75 7.85 5.64
N LEU A 187 -1.50 8.23 5.85
CA LEU A 187 -0.87 9.36 5.18
C LEU A 187 0.56 8.97 4.81
N ILE A 188 0.87 9.08 3.53
CA ILE A 188 2.21 8.92 2.97
C ILE A 188 2.76 10.27 2.55
N VAL A 189 4.02 10.51 2.86
CA VAL A 189 4.82 11.61 2.30
C VAL A 189 5.97 11.01 1.54
N GLY A 190 6.07 11.31 0.26
CA GLY A 190 7.08 10.78 -0.65
C GLY A 190 7.99 11.83 -1.25
N HIS A 191 9.15 11.40 -1.69
CA HIS A 191 10.10 12.22 -2.44
C HIS A 191 10.86 11.35 -3.43
N GLU A 192 10.93 11.80 -4.68
CA GLU A 192 11.77 11.20 -5.69
C GLU A 192 13.20 11.77 -5.61
N PHE A 193 14.15 10.92 -5.22
CA PHE A 193 15.56 11.26 -5.16
C PHE A 193 16.27 11.14 -6.50
N SER A 194 15.72 10.34 -7.40
CA SER A 194 16.20 10.19 -8.78
C SER A 194 15.12 9.48 -9.62
N GLU A 195 15.24 9.50 -10.93
CA GLU A 195 14.37 8.77 -11.87
C GLU A 195 14.19 7.27 -11.55
N ARG A 196 15.00 6.74 -10.61
CA ARG A 196 15.01 5.31 -10.25
C ARG A 196 14.82 5.03 -8.78
N LEU A 197 14.76 6.05 -7.93
CA LEU A 197 14.66 5.88 -6.48
C LEU A 197 13.66 6.87 -5.89
N GLU A 198 12.60 6.33 -5.36
CA GLU A 198 11.57 7.02 -4.60
C GLU A 198 11.60 6.52 -3.16
N LEU A 199 11.57 7.44 -2.18
CA LEU A 199 11.50 7.10 -0.77
C LEU A 199 10.28 7.75 -0.14
N TYR A 200 9.66 7.05 0.80
CA TYR A 200 8.42 7.43 1.44
C TYR A 200 8.46 7.18 2.94
N ALA A 201 7.67 7.96 3.66
CA ALA A 201 7.31 7.70 5.05
C ALA A 201 5.78 7.63 5.16
N GLU A 202 5.28 6.65 5.88
CA GLU A 202 3.86 6.43 6.14
C GLU A 202 3.58 6.50 7.63
N ILE A 203 2.45 7.11 7.98
CA ILE A 203 1.77 6.89 9.26
C ILE A 203 0.43 6.24 8.97
N TYR A 204 0.16 5.08 9.59
CA TYR A 204 -1.07 4.34 9.41
C TYR A 204 -1.73 4.02 10.75
N ASP A 205 -3.05 4.24 10.84
CA ASP A 205 -3.88 4.01 12.03
C ASP A 205 -5.04 3.08 11.67
N LEU A 206 -5.06 1.89 12.24
CA LEU A 206 -6.15 0.92 12.13
C LEU A 206 -6.84 0.79 13.50
N GLN A 207 -8.12 1.17 13.58
CA GLN A 207 -8.86 1.22 14.83
C GLN A 207 -10.15 0.41 14.76
N GLU A 208 -10.34 -0.55 15.66
CA GLU A 208 -11.61 -1.24 15.87
C GLU A 208 -12.67 -0.33 16.47
N ILE A 209 -13.88 -0.37 15.90
CA ILE A 209 -15.01 0.47 16.37
C ILE A 209 -16.02 -0.28 17.22
N ASN A 210 -16.06 -1.61 17.09
CA ASN A 210 -16.89 -2.48 17.92
C ASN A 210 -16.05 -3.65 18.44
N SER A 211 -16.52 -4.29 19.50
CA SER A 211 -15.90 -5.49 20.09
C SER A 211 -16.64 -6.74 19.66
N ILE A 212 -15.93 -7.85 19.59
CA ILE A 212 -16.54 -9.18 19.46
C ILE A 212 -16.55 -9.82 20.86
N GLY A 213 -17.74 -10.07 21.38
CA GLY A 213 -17.89 -10.55 22.77
C GLY A 213 -17.36 -9.53 23.79
N ASN A 214 -16.50 -10.02 24.71
CA ASN A 214 -15.89 -9.18 25.76
C ASN A 214 -14.45 -8.76 25.42
N ALA A 215 -13.96 -8.99 24.19
CA ALA A 215 -12.62 -8.59 23.81
C ALA A 215 -12.48 -7.07 23.81
N PRO A 216 -11.36 -6.51 24.32
CA PRO A 216 -11.09 -5.08 24.20
C PRO A 216 -10.89 -4.70 22.73
N LYS A 217 -11.32 -3.48 22.36
CA LYS A 217 -11.06 -2.94 21.03
C LYS A 217 -9.55 -2.76 20.82
N GLN A 218 -9.09 -3.16 19.65
CA GLN A 218 -7.69 -3.02 19.26
C GLN A 218 -7.49 -1.74 18.43
N ARG A 219 -6.28 -1.21 18.50
CA ARG A 219 -5.79 -0.14 17.64
C ARG A 219 -4.33 -0.40 17.34
N GLU A 220 -3.95 -0.23 16.08
CA GLU A 220 -2.59 -0.26 15.59
C GLU A 220 -2.26 1.11 15.02
N LEU A 221 -1.15 1.69 15.45
CA LEU A 221 -0.65 2.95 14.92
C LEU A 221 0.81 2.76 14.56
N THR A 222 1.13 2.71 13.26
CA THR A 222 2.47 2.43 12.75
C THR A 222 3.12 3.66 12.13
N LEU A 223 4.45 3.66 12.13
CA LEU A 223 5.30 4.53 11.34
C LEU A 223 6.22 3.64 10.49
N ASP A 224 6.10 3.79 9.18
CA ASP A 224 6.77 2.97 8.21
C ASP A 224 7.62 3.84 7.28
N VAL A 225 8.80 3.34 6.88
CA VAL A 225 9.67 3.99 5.91
C VAL A 225 10.09 2.97 4.87
N GLY A 226 10.19 3.40 3.63
CA GLY A 226 10.51 2.50 2.54
C GLY A 226 10.58 3.21 1.21
N GLY A 227 10.44 2.45 0.13
CA GLY A 227 10.50 3.04 -1.19
C GLY A 227 10.43 2.04 -2.33
N ARG A 228 10.68 2.58 -3.51
CA ARG A 228 10.70 1.86 -4.78
C ARG A 228 12.00 2.16 -5.51
N LYS A 229 12.61 1.12 -6.06
CA LYS A 229 13.82 1.26 -6.88
C LYS A 229 13.64 0.57 -8.21
N THR A 230 13.67 1.34 -9.30
CA THR A 230 13.65 0.81 -10.67
C THR A 230 14.95 0.06 -10.96
N LEU A 231 14.85 -1.20 -11.36
CA LEU A 231 15.98 -2.11 -11.58
C LEU A 231 16.42 -2.18 -13.04
N ASP A 232 15.49 -2.07 -13.97
CA ASP A 232 15.77 -2.11 -15.42
C ASP A 232 15.74 -0.71 -16.05
N ARG A 233 16.20 -0.60 -17.30
CA ARG A 233 16.23 0.67 -18.03
C ARG A 233 14.84 1.05 -18.60
N ALA A 234 13.98 0.08 -18.79
CA ALA A 234 12.65 0.28 -19.36
C ALA A 234 11.59 0.66 -18.30
N GLY A 235 11.94 0.61 -17.01
CA GLY A 235 11.03 0.92 -15.91
C GLY A 235 10.01 -0.19 -15.60
N HIS A 236 10.18 -1.37 -16.19
CA HIS A 236 9.23 -2.47 -16.04
C HIS A 236 9.43 -3.31 -14.78
N LEU A 237 10.64 -3.27 -14.19
CA LEU A 237 10.97 -4.04 -13.00
C LEU A 237 11.39 -3.09 -11.86
N ARG A 238 10.69 -3.18 -10.73
CA ARG A 238 10.99 -2.38 -9.53
C ARG A 238 11.17 -3.27 -8.31
N LEU A 239 12.14 -2.92 -7.47
CA LEU A 239 12.25 -3.43 -6.10
C LEU A 239 11.37 -2.56 -5.20
N LEU A 240 10.55 -3.20 -4.39
CA LEU A 240 9.71 -2.57 -3.37
C LEU A 240 10.23 -2.98 -1.99
N PHE A 241 10.33 -2.03 -1.07
CA PHE A 241 10.80 -2.32 0.28
C PHE A 241 10.21 -1.35 1.30
N MET A 242 9.90 -1.85 2.48
CA MET A 242 9.39 -1.05 3.60
C MET A 242 9.77 -1.75 4.91
N GLY A 243 10.02 -0.95 5.93
CA GLY A 243 10.15 -1.39 7.31
C GLY A 243 9.57 -0.36 8.25
N GLY A 244 8.91 -0.84 9.29
CA GLY A 244 8.24 0.03 10.23
C GLY A 244 8.01 -0.60 11.57
N ARG A 245 7.33 0.13 12.46
CA ARG A 245 6.99 -0.30 13.80
C ARG A 245 5.77 0.42 14.36
N GLY A 246 5.16 -0.19 15.35
CA GLY A 246 4.14 0.46 16.16
C GLY A 246 4.67 1.66 16.96
N LEU A 247 3.84 2.67 17.07
CA LEU A 247 4.11 3.90 17.84
C LEU A 247 3.52 3.85 19.25
N GLN A 248 2.59 2.92 19.51
CA GLN A 248 2.03 2.70 20.84
C GLN A 248 2.88 1.70 21.63
N ALA A 249 2.59 1.58 22.93
CA ALA A 249 3.25 0.57 23.77
C ALA A 249 2.87 -0.84 23.33
N VAL A 250 3.85 -1.60 22.89
CA VAL A 250 3.65 -2.98 22.44
C VAL A 250 3.44 -3.90 23.65
N SER A 251 2.42 -4.73 23.63
CA SER A 251 2.10 -5.68 24.69
C SER A 251 1.49 -6.96 24.13
N ARG A 252 1.35 -8.00 24.98
CA ARG A 252 0.63 -9.22 24.61
C ARG A 252 -0.89 -9.06 24.51
N GLN A 253 -1.42 -7.93 25.02
CA GLN A 253 -2.85 -7.65 25.07
C GLN A 253 -3.34 -6.79 23.91
N ASN A 254 -2.45 -6.29 23.06
CA ASN A 254 -2.80 -5.48 21.90
C ASN A 254 -2.16 -6.01 20.61
N SER A 255 -2.66 -5.54 19.48
CA SER A 255 -2.19 -5.90 18.13
C SER A 255 -1.00 -5.06 17.65
N GLU A 256 -0.55 -4.08 18.44
CA GLU A 256 0.53 -3.15 18.04
C GLU A 256 1.81 -3.91 17.65
N PRO A 257 2.35 -3.75 16.45
CA PRO A 257 3.50 -4.51 15.99
C PRO A 257 4.81 -3.99 16.59
N ASN A 258 5.71 -4.89 16.96
CA ASN A 258 7.11 -4.55 17.24
C ASN A 258 7.81 -4.09 15.96
N TRP A 259 7.52 -4.79 14.87
CA TRP A 259 7.98 -4.45 13.54
C TRP A 259 6.99 -4.97 12.50
N ILE A 260 6.98 -4.28 11.36
CA ILE A 260 6.35 -4.69 10.11
C ILE A 260 7.37 -4.50 8.99
N ALA A 261 7.36 -5.35 7.98
CA ALA A 261 8.25 -5.22 6.84
C ALA A 261 7.62 -5.79 5.57
N TYR A 262 8.00 -5.19 4.45
CA TYR A 262 7.69 -5.63 3.10
C TYR A 262 8.95 -5.64 2.25
N VAL A 263 9.16 -6.70 1.47
CA VAL A 263 10.15 -6.76 0.39
C VAL A 263 9.53 -7.49 -0.79
N GLY A 264 9.57 -6.88 -1.98
CA GLY A 264 8.98 -7.49 -3.16
C GLY A 264 9.52 -6.93 -4.47
N VAL A 265 9.04 -7.50 -5.55
CA VAL A 265 9.28 -7.01 -6.90
C VAL A 265 7.96 -6.69 -7.58
N GLN A 266 7.93 -5.57 -8.29
CA GLN A 266 6.84 -5.14 -9.13
C GLN A 266 7.25 -5.32 -10.59
N ILE A 267 6.37 -5.94 -11.35
CA ILE A 267 6.54 -6.19 -12.79
C ILE A 267 5.42 -5.49 -13.54
N GLN A 268 5.77 -4.60 -14.48
CA GLN A 268 4.82 -3.93 -15.34
C GLN A 268 4.86 -4.56 -16.73
N LEU A 269 3.70 -4.98 -17.24
CA LEU A 269 3.53 -5.58 -18.56
C LEU A 269 2.44 -4.82 -19.32
N GLY A 270 2.69 -4.54 -20.59
CA GLY A 270 1.71 -3.82 -21.42
C GLY A 270 1.94 -4.00 -22.91
N PRO A 271 1.02 -3.50 -23.73
CA PRO A 271 1.21 -3.46 -25.16
C PRO A 271 2.47 -2.64 -25.49
N LYS A 272 3.27 -3.11 -26.44
CA LYS A 272 4.38 -2.31 -26.96
C LYS A 272 3.79 -1.03 -27.55
N GLU A 273 4.27 0.14 -27.09
CA GLU A 273 3.96 1.42 -27.76
C GLU A 273 4.40 1.27 -29.23
N LYS A 274 3.45 1.50 -30.14
CA LYS A 274 3.80 1.63 -31.54
C LYS A 274 4.63 2.91 -31.64
N GLU A 275 5.93 2.77 -31.96
CA GLU A 275 6.72 3.92 -32.41
C GLU A 275 5.90 4.63 -33.49
N THR A 276 5.40 5.82 -33.15
CA THR A 276 4.78 6.68 -34.15
C THR A 276 5.93 7.10 -35.06
N GLN A 277 6.10 6.38 -36.19
CA GLN A 277 6.98 6.83 -37.24
C GLN A 277 6.48 8.21 -37.61
N SER A 278 7.25 9.22 -37.24
CA SER A 278 7.10 10.57 -37.76
C SER A 278 7.44 10.46 -39.26
N GLU A 279 6.40 10.33 -40.08
CA GLU A 279 6.55 10.60 -41.52
C GLU A 279 7.04 12.04 -41.66
N LYS A 280 8.25 12.13 -42.23
CA LYS A 280 8.87 13.38 -42.66
C LYS A 280 8.17 13.90 -43.88
#